data_b1a1aa1bf6695c834ffc9589c7155e63
#
_entry.id   b1a1aa1bf6695c834ffc9589c7155e63
#
_cell.length_a   1.000
_cell.length_b   1.000
_cell.length_c   1.000
_cell.angle_alpha   90.00
_cell.angle_beta   90.00
_cell.angle_gamma   90.00
#
_symmetry.space_group_name_H-M   'P 1'
#
loop_
_entity.id
_entity.type
_entity.pdbx_description
1 polymer ?
#
loop_
_entity_poly.entity_id
_entity_poly.type
_entity_poly.pdbx_seq_one_letter_code
_entity_poly.pdbx_strand_id
1 'polypeptide(L)'
;MSQDFEKLNIQWFPGHMTKAQRMIEEHMKQVDAVCEILDARIPMASRNPDIDRLAGDKPRIVVLNRTDLADPKATARWRAAFQRQGMTVLETDSRSGKGVNGFSGAVRTALHDKIEAYAAKGQVGRAMRVMVLGIPNVGKSTFINKVARRKAAAAGDRPGVTRGKQWITVDQGLELLDTPGILWPRFDSQEVGELLAITGAIKAEVLDRETLAANFMLRLARYYPDAVEQRYKFRPDPACNGFELLEQAAKKRGFLISGGEYDLERMAGVLLDEYRGGKLGRITLEMPEAEA
;
A
#
# COMPACT_ATOMS: atom_id res chain seq x y z
N MET A 1 -0.86 -31.31 -3.76
CA MET A 1 0.41 -31.01 -4.47
C MET A 1 0.59 -29.52 -4.43
N SER A 2 1.65 -29.04 -3.78
CA SER A 2 1.99 -27.62 -3.81
C SER A 2 2.47 -27.28 -5.22
N GLN A 3 1.69 -26.51 -5.96
CA GLN A 3 2.20 -25.90 -7.19
C GLN A 3 3.27 -24.90 -6.72
N ASP A 4 4.54 -25.23 -6.96
CA ASP A 4 5.64 -24.37 -6.57
C ASP A 4 5.64 -23.12 -7.44
N PHE A 5 5.63 -21.95 -6.79
CA PHE A 5 5.87 -20.68 -7.45
C PHE A 5 7.33 -20.64 -7.95
N GLU A 6 7.52 -20.15 -9.17
CA GLU A 6 8.84 -19.94 -9.74
C GLU A 6 9.65 -18.95 -8.88
N LYS A 7 10.92 -19.26 -8.62
CA LYS A 7 11.77 -18.43 -7.75
C LYS A 7 12.27 -17.19 -8.49
N LEU A 8 11.98 -16.01 -7.91
CA LEU A 8 12.50 -14.72 -8.35
C LEU A 8 13.55 -14.24 -7.35
N ASN A 9 14.73 -13.85 -7.83
CA ASN A 9 15.76 -13.26 -6.96
C ASN A 9 15.56 -11.75 -6.87
N ILE A 10 14.91 -11.30 -5.80
CA ILE A 10 14.54 -9.89 -5.61
C ILE A 10 15.48 -9.27 -4.58
N GLN A 11 16.50 -8.54 -5.07
CA GLN A 11 17.36 -7.69 -4.25
C GLN A 11 17.19 -6.24 -4.73
N TRP A 12 16.54 -5.41 -3.92
CA TRP A 12 16.32 -4.02 -4.28
C TRP A 12 16.55 -3.11 -3.07
N PHE A 13 17.69 -2.40 -3.06
CA PHE A 13 18.01 -1.43 -2.03
C PHE A 13 18.77 -0.22 -2.62
N PRO A 14 18.09 0.87 -2.94
CA PRO A 14 18.75 2.11 -3.33
C PRO A 14 19.42 2.79 -2.14
N GLY A 15 20.67 3.25 -2.31
CA GLY A 15 21.48 3.87 -1.24
C GLY A 15 20.87 5.12 -0.57
N HIS A 16 19.86 5.77 -1.19
CA HIS A 16 19.15 6.89 -0.57
C HIS A 16 18.21 6.46 0.58
N MET A 17 17.92 5.17 0.74
CA MET A 17 17.03 4.69 1.80
C MET A 17 17.64 4.72 3.19
N THR A 18 18.97 4.53 3.31
CA THR A 18 19.68 4.71 4.58
C THR A 18 19.56 6.14 5.12
N LYS A 19 19.61 7.13 4.21
CA LYS A 19 19.42 8.54 4.58
C LYS A 19 18.00 8.83 5.06
N ALA A 20 17.02 8.22 4.40
CA ALA A 20 15.63 8.37 4.78
C ALA A 20 15.30 7.70 6.12
N GLN A 21 15.89 6.53 6.42
CA GLN A 21 15.76 5.88 7.72
C GLN A 21 16.33 6.74 8.87
N ARG A 22 17.54 7.28 8.70
CA ARG A 22 18.12 8.21 9.69
C ARG A 22 17.24 9.44 9.92
N MET A 23 16.66 9.99 8.87
CA MET A 23 15.74 11.12 8.98
C MET A 23 14.49 10.76 9.81
N ILE A 24 13.94 9.56 9.65
CA ILE A 24 12.81 9.10 10.48
C ILE A 24 13.24 9.01 11.95
N GLU A 25 14.36 8.37 12.25
CA GLU A 25 14.88 8.23 13.60
C GLU A 25 15.08 9.59 14.29
N GLU A 26 15.67 10.56 13.58
CA GLU A 26 15.88 11.92 14.09
C GLU A 26 14.57 12.64 14.42
N HIS A 27 13.54 12.46 13.59
CA HIS A 27 12.27 13.18 13.74
C HIS A 27 11.24 12.44 14.59
N MET A 28 11.48 11.15 14.88
CA MET A 28 10.56 10.36 15.69
C MET A 28 10.32 10.98 17.08
N LYS A 29 11.32 11.63 17.67
CA LYS A 29 11.19 12.31 18.96
C LYS A 29 10.28 13.55 18.91
N GLN A 30 10.03 14.10 17.73
CA GLN A 30 9.28 15.35 17.55
C GLN A 30 7.81 15.13 17.27
N VAL A 31 7.38 13.87 17.09
CA VAL A 31 6.00 13.51 16.74
C VAL A 31 5.26 12.84 17.89
N ASP A 32 3.96 13.03 17.89
CA ASP A 32 3.05 12.50 18.91
C ASP A 32 2.48 11.15 18.52
N ALA A 33 2.32 10.89 17.22
CA ALA A 33 1.84 9.64 16.66
C ALA A 33 2.50 9.33 15.32
N VAL A 34 2.38 8.07 14.87
CA VAL A 34 2.83 7.60 13.57
C VAL A 34 1.63 7.14 12.76
N CYS A 35 1.53 7.63 11.52
CA CYS A 35 0.54 7.21 10.55
C CYS A 35 1.21 6.40 9.45
N GLU A 36 0.84 5.13 9.31
CA GLU A 36 1.30 4.25 8.24
C GLU A 36 0.28 4.19 7.12
N ILE A 37 0.69 4.54 5.90
CA ILE A 37 -0.15 4.36 4.72
C ILE A 37 0.22 3.05 4.06
N LEU A 38 -0.73 2.12 4.05
CA LEU A 38 -0.61 0.78 3.51
C LEU A 38 -1.46 0.64 2.24
N ASP A 39 -1.04 -0.21 1.33
CA ASP A 39 -1.84 -0.60 0.17
C ASP A 39 -2.85 -1.67 0.60
N ALA A 40 -4.13 -1.38 0.54
CA ALA A 40 -5.19 -2.29 0.95
C ALA A 40 -5.23 -3.61 0.14
N ARG A 41 -4.51 -3.69 -0.97
CA ARG A 41 -4.36 -4.91 -1.77
C ARG A 41 -3.32 -5.86 -1.20
N ILE A 42 -2.33 -5.32 -0.45
CA ILE A 42 -1.19 -6.03 0.15
C ILE A 42 -0.81 -5.40 1.50
N PRO A 43 -1.68 -5.44 2.52
CA PRO A 43 -1.50 -4.68 3.74
C PRO A 43 -0.21 -4.99 4.50
N MET A 44 0.15 -6.28 4.66
CA MET A 44 1.38 -6.66 5.36
C MET A 44 2.62 -6.46 4.51
N ALA A 45 2.62 -6.87 3.25
CA ALA A 45 3.76 -6.65 2.36
C ALA A 45 4.04 -5.16 2.10
N SER A 46 3.06 -4.27 2.29
CA SER A 46 3.25 -2.82 2.21
C SER A 46 3.64 -2.16 3.54
N ARG A 47 3.70 -2.91 4.62
CA ARG A 47 4.08 -2.44 5.95
C ARG A 47 5.58 -2.62 6.18
N ASN A 48 6.28 -1.56 6.56
CA ASN A 48 7.69 -1.66 6.88
C ASN A 48 7.87 -2.24 8.31
N PRO A 49 8.53 -3.41 8.48
CA PRO A 49 8.68 -4.08 9.77
C PRO A 49 9.49 -3.25 10.80
N ASP A 50 10.40 -2.38 10.35
CA ASP A 50 11.18 -1.51 11.24
C ASP A 50 10.34 -0.45 11.96
N ILE A 51 9.12 -0.17 11.48
CA ILE A 51 8.29 0.89 12.06
C ILE A 51 7.85 0.57 13.48
N ASP A 52 7.63 -0.70 13.83
CA ASP A 52 7.27 -1.09 15.19
C ASP A 52 8.38 -0.72 16.17
N ARG A 53 9.62 -1.02 15.81
CA ARG A 53 10.82 -0.66 16.60
C ARG A 53 11.02 0.85 16.67
N LEU A 54 10.86 1.56 15.56
CA LEU A 54 11.09 3.00 15.45
C LEU A 54 10.03 3.84 16.18
N ALA A 55 8.77 3.43 16.10
CA ALA A 55 7.67 4.15 16.73
C ALA A 55 7.59 3.91 18.24
N GLY A 56 8.09 2.76 18.74
CA GLY A 56 7.99 2.39 20.15
C GLY A 56 6.53 2.45 20.63
N ASP A 57 6.31 3.09 21.79
CA ASP A 57 4.98 3.19 22.42
C ASP A 57 4.08 4.29 21.82
N LYS A 58 4.47 4.90 20.70
CA LYS A 58 3.65 5.96 20.09
C LYS A 58 2.37 5.40 19.51
N PRO A 59 1.23 6.10 19.70
CA PRO A 59 -0.03 5.74 19.06
C PRO A 59 0.12 5.56 17.54
N ARG A 60 -0.51 4.51 17.02
CA ARG A 60 -0.42 4.10 15.62
C ARG A 60 -1.74 4.33 14.89
N ILE A 61 -1.65 4.94 13.73
CA ILE A 61 -2.77 5.11 12.82
C ILE A 61 -2.41 4.39 11.54
N VAL A 62 -3.25 3.46 11.11
CA VAL A 62 -3.11 2.76 9.84
C VAL A 62 -4.12 3.31 8.85
N VAL A 63 -3.64 3.75 7.70
CA VAL A 63 -4.48 4.15 6.57
C VAL A 63 -4.40 3.05 5.52
N LEU A 64 -5.45 2.25 5.40
CA LEU A 64 -5.62 1.30 4.29
C LEU A 64 -6.05 2.10 3.06
N ASN A 65 -5.09 2.41 2.19
CA ASN A 65 -5.32 3.21 0.98
C ASN A 65 -5.61 2.31 -0.23
N ARG A 66 -6.13 2.88 -1.31
CA ARG A 66 -6.55 2.17 -2.54
C ARG A 66 -7.66 1.15 -2.32
N THR A 67 -8.58 1.45 -1.41
CA THR A 67 -9.73 0.58 -1.15
C THR A 67 -10.70 0.46 -2.34
N ASP A 68 -10.59 1.33 -3.33
CA ASP A 68 -11.25 1.23 -4.63
C ASP A 68 -10.76 0.03 -5.46
N LEU A 69 -9.52 -0.43 -5.24
CA LEU A 69 -8.87 -1.55 -5.94
C LEU A 69 -8.83 -2.85 -5.11
N ALA A 70 -9.10 -2.77 -3.82
CA ALA A 70 -9.00 -3.90 -2.89
C ALA A 70 -10.35 -4.58 -2.64
N ASP A 71 -10.32 -5.89 -2.35
CA ASP A 71 -11.50 -6.65 -1.93
C ASP A 71 -12.08 -6.07 -0.63
N PRO A 72 -13.38 -5.69 -0.61
CA PRO A 72 -14.00 -5.10 0.57
C PRO A 72 -14.06 -6.04 1.78
N LYS A 73 -14.23 -7.34 1.54
CA LYS A 73 -14.26 -8.33 2.62
C LYS A 73 -12.88 -8.51 3.24
N ALA A 74 -11.84 -8.58 2.42
CA ALA A 74 -10.46 -8.63 2.88
C ALA A 74 -10.08 -7.33 3.62
N THR A 75 -10.45 -6.16 3.08
CA THR A 75 -10.20 -4.86 3.71
C THR A 75 -10.84 -4.78 5.10
N ALA A 76 -12.09 -5.25 5.26
CA ALA A 76 -12.78 -5.28 6.56
C ALA A 76 -12.08 -6.21 7.56
N ARG A 77 -11.60 -7.38 7.14
CA ARG A 77 -10.82 -8.30 7.98
C ARG A 77 -9.49 -7.67 8.42
N TRP A 78 -8.78 -7.03 7.53
CA TRP A 78 -7.53 -6.34 7.84
C TRP A 78 -7.75 -5.17 8.80
N ARG A 79 -8.82 -4.39 8.61
CA ARG A 79 -9.20 -3.36 9.58
C ARG A 79 -9.38 -3.94 10.97
N ALA A 80 -10.15 -5.01 11.10
CA ALA A 80 -10.37 -5.67 12.39
C ALA A 80 -9.08 -6.21 12.99
N ALA A 81 -8.19 -6.81 12.18
CA ALA A 81 -6.89 -7.32 12.63
C ALA A 81 -5.98 -6.21 13.19
N PHE A 82 -5.86 -5.07 12.53
CA PHE A 82 -5.09 -3.94 13.04
C PHE A 82 -5.73 -3.28 14.27
N GLN A 83 -7.06 -3.21 14.33
CA GLN A 83 -7.76 -2.68 15.49
C GLN A 83 -7.54 -3.55 16.74
N ARG A 84 -7.49 -4.88 16.61
CA ARG A 84 -7.14 -5.78 17.72
C ARG A 84 -5.72 -5.58 18.25
N GLN A 85 -4.82 -5.08 17.41
CA GLN A 85 -3.46 -4.68 17.79
C GLN A 85 -3.39 -3.28 18.44
N GLY A 86 -4.54 -2.66 18.75
CA GLY A 86 -4.61 -1.32 19.35
C GLY A 86 -4.40 -0.16 18.37
N MET A 87 -4.40 -0.42 17.05
CA MET A 87 -4.20 0.63 16.05
C MET A 87 -5.52 1.30 15.66
N THR A 88 -5.51 2.59 15.45
CA THR A 88 -6.63 3.30 14.82
C THR A 88 -6.56 3.12 13.31
N VAL A 89 -7.64 2.63 12.68
CA VAL A 89 -7.64 2.29 11.25
C VAL A 89 -8.59 3.18 10.46
N LEU A 90 -8.11 3.69 9.34
CA LEU A 90 -8.87 4.48 8.37
C LEU A 90 -8.80 3.82 6.99
N GLU A 91 -9.95 3.66 6.34
CA GLU A 91 -10.04 3.16 4.96
C GLU A 91 -10.16 4.33 3.99
N THR A 92 -9.32 4.37 2.94
CA THR A 92 -9.30 5.50 2.01
C THR A 92 -9.12 5.07 0.56
N ASP A 93 -9.69 5.88 -0.33
CA ASP A 93 -9.22 6.04 -1.70
C ASP A 93 -8.70 7.49 -1.84
N SER A 94 -7.39 7.64 -1.75
CA SER A 94 -6.76 8.96 -1.82
C SER A 94 -6.91 9.61 -3.19
N ARG A 95 -7.18 8.85 -4.25
CA ARG A 95 -7.36 9.38 -5.61
C ARG A 95 -8.69 10.11 -5.71
N SER A 96 -9.79 9.50 -5.32
CA SER A 96 -11.10 10.15 -5.28
C SER A 96 -11.27 11.06 -4.05
N GLY A 97 -10.56 10.78 -2.96
CA GLY A 97 -10.69 11.47 -1.67
C GLY A 97 -11.72 10.82 -0.73
N LYS A 98 -12.26 9.64 -1.11
CA LYS A 98 -13.18 8.88 -0.25
C LYS A 98 -12.46 8.47 1.04
N GLY A 99 -13.10 8.66 2.18
CA GLY A 99 -12.57 8.29 3.50
C GLY A 99 -11.54 9.28 4.08
N VAL A 100 -10.88 10.11 3.25
CA VAL A 100 -9.81 11.02 3.69
C VAL A 100 -10.28 12.02 4.75
N ASN A 101 -11.57 12.40 4.75
CA ASN A 101 -12.16 13.33 5.74
C ASN A 101 -12.06 12.81 7.17
N GLY A 102 -12.07 11.51 7.37
CA GLY A 102 -11.99 10.87 8.68
C GLY A 102 -10.64 11.03 9.36
N PHE A 103 -9.61 11.51 8.64
CA PHE A 103 -8.24 11.49 9.13
C PHE A 103 -8.03 12.31 10.42
N SER A 104 -8.51 13.55 10.47
CA SER A 104 -8.40 14.37 11.70
C SER A 104 -9.12 13.73 12.88
N GLY A 105 -10.27 13.09 12.65
CA GLY A 105 -10.97 12.30 13.67
C GLY A 105 -10.17 11.10 14.14
N ALA A 106 -9.59 10.33 13.22
CA ALA A 106 -8.74 9.19 13.54
C ALA A 106 -7.51 9.58 14.38
N VAL A 107 -6.87 10.71 14.06
CA VAL A 107 -5.74 11.25 14.84
C VAL A 107 -6.20 11.62 16.26
N ARG A 108 -7.33 12.31 16.40
CA ARG A 108 -7.87 12.68 17.71
C ARG A 108 -8.24 11.46 18.55
N THR A 109 -8.79 10.43 17.92
CA THR A 109 -9.07 9.16 18.60
C THR A 109 -7.78 8.50 19.08
N ALA A 110 -6.76 8.39 18.22
CA ALA A 110 -5.49 7.77 18.57
C ALA A 110 -4.70 8.54 19.66
N LEU A 111 -4.90 9.85 19.75
CA LEU A 111 -4.20 10.74 20.68
C LEU A 111 -5.09 11.27 21.82
N HIS A 112 -6.25 10.66 22.06
CA HIS A 112 -7.24 11.15 23.03
C HIS A 112 -6.62 11.43 24.40
N ASP A 113 -5.97 10.44 25.02
CA ASP A 113 -5.41 10.55 26.35
C ASP A 113 -4.29 11.62 26.41
N LYS A 114 -3.54 11.76 25.34
CA LYS A 114 -2.49 12.77 25.25
C LYS A 114 -3.04 14.19 25.12
N ILE A 115 -4.11 14.36 24.36
CA ILE A 115 -4.82 15.64 24.20
C ILE A 115 -5.39 16.06 25.56
N GLU A 116 -6.03 15.15 26.30
CA GLU A 116 -6.56 15.40 27.65
C GLU A 116 -5.45 15.76 28.64
N ALA A 117 -4.34 15.02 28.61
CA ALA A 117 -3.19 15.32 29.48
C ALA A 117 -2.58 16.70 29.21
N TYR A 118 -2.58 17.18 27.97
CA TYR A 118 -2.16 18.54 27.62
C TYR A 118 -3.17 19.60 28.09
N ALA A 119 -4.47 19.34 27.90
CA ALA A 119 -5.52 20.22 28.37
C ALA A 119 -5.49 20.40 29.89
N ALA A 120 -5.29 19.32 30.65
CA ALA A 120 -5.14 19.35 32.11
C ALA A 120 -3.93 20.18 32.59
N LYS A 121 -2.89 20.32 31.74
CA LYS A 121 -1.71 21.17 31.99
C LYS A 121 -1.86 22.60 31.46
N GLY A 122 -3.06 23.02 31.03
CA GLY A 122 -3.32 24.33 30.48
C GLY A 122 -2.82 24.56 29.06
N GLN A 123 -2.34 23.49 28.37
CA GLN A 123 -1.84 23.56 26.99
C GLN A 123 -2.97 23.29 25.98
N VAL A 124 -4.08 24.00 26.10
CA VAL A 124 -5.21 23.88 25.19
C VAL A 124 -4.81 24.36 23.79
N GLY A 125 -5.15 23.59 22.76
CA GLY A 125 -4.87 23.96 21.36
C GLY A 125 -3.45 23.67 20.89
N ARG A 126 -2.63 22.98 21.66
CA ARG A 126 -1.31 22.52 21.20
C ARG A 126 -1.46 21.63 19.98
N ALA A 127 -0.68 21.91 18.93
CA ALA A 127 -0.69 21.13 17.71
C ALA A 127 -0.17 19.69 17.96
N MET A 128 -0.96 18.71 17.53
CA MET A 128 -0.53 17.30 17.50
C MET A 128 0.28 17.06 16.24
N ARG A 129 1.41 16.44 16.38
CA ARG A 129 2.36 16.17 15.32
C ARG A 129 2.34 14.70 14.92
N VAL A 130 2.06 14.42 13.66
CA VAL A 130 1.97 13.07 13.12
C VAL A 130 2.98 12.87 12.00
N MET A 131 3.83 11.86 12.12
CA MET A 131 4.71 11.44 11.05
C MET A 131 3.95 10.51 10.12
N VAL A 132 3.98 10.78 8.80
CA VAL A 132 3.34 9.93 7.79
C VAL A 132 4.39 9.10 7.10
N LEU A 133 4.26 7.78 7.23
CA LEU A 133 5.14 6.77 6.68
C LEU A 133 4.44 5.94 5.62
N GLY A 134 5.18 5.29 4.76
CA GLY A 134 4.67 4.36 3.76
C GLY A 134 5.71 4.05 2.70
N ILE A 135 5.54 2.92 2.03
CA ILE A 135 6.39 2.48 0.93
C ILE A 135 6.26 3.41 -0.29
N PRO A 136 7.21 3.37 -1.24
CA PRO A 136 7.06 4.07 -2.51
C PRO A 136 5.75 3.69 -3.21
N ASN A 137 5.17 4.62 -3.94
CA ASN A 137 3.98 4.44 -4.76
C ASN A 137 2.69 3.99 -4.04
N VAL A 138 2.66 3.90 -2.70
CA VAL A 138 1.44 3.55 -1.92
C VAL A 138 0.35 4.63 -1.97
N GLY A 139 0.69 5.83 -2.46
CA GLY A 139 -0.22 6.97 -2.54
C GLY A 139 -0.07 7.99 -1.41
N LYS A 140 1.05 7.93 -0.66
CA LYS A 140 1.34 8.80 0.48
C LYS A 140 1.20 10.31 0.14
N SER A 141 1.90 10.79 -0.88
CA SER A 141 1.83 12.20 -1.28
C SER A 141 0.42 12.59 -1.78
N THR A 142 -0.29 11.68 -2.44
CA THR A 142 -1.68 11.91 -2.86
C THR A 142 -2.59 12.06 -1.64
N PHE A 143 -2.43 11.21 -0.63
CA PHE A 143 -3.16 11.28 0.64
C PHE A 143 -2.90 12.62 1.34
N ILE A 144 -1.63 12.95 1.60
CA ILE A 144 -1.23 14.18 2.26
C ILE A 144 -1.78 15.41 1.53
N ASN A 145 -1.65 15.45 0.20
CA ASN A 145 -2.18 16.54 -0.60
C ASN A 145 -3.71 16.65 -0.51
N LYS A 146 -4.43 15.53 -0.45
CA LYS A 146 -5.90 15.56 -0.28
C LYS A 146 -6.30 16.06 1.10
N VAL A 147 -5.61 15.63 2.14
CA VAL A 147 -5.83 16.11 3.52
C VAL A 147 -5.53 17.60 3.61
N ALA A 148 -4.40 18.06 3.07
CA ALA A 148 -3.98 19.48 3.11
C ALA A 148 -4.87 20.40 2.24
N ARG A 149 -5.18 20.00 1.00
CA ARG A 149 -5.96 20.83 0.06
C ARG A 149 -7.39 21.08 0.51
N ARG A 150 -8.01 20.15 1.20
CA ARG A 150 -9.37 20.34 1.72
C ARG A 150 -9.45 21.53 2.66
N LYS A 151 -8.39 21.79 3.38
CA LYS A 151 -8.33 22.92 4.31
C LYS A 151 -7.95 24.22 3.60
N ALA A 152 -7.01 24.19 2.67
CA ALA A 152 -6.68 25.37 1.87
C ALA A 152 -7.89 25.88 1.10
N ALA A 153 -8.77 24.99 0.59
CA ALA A 153 -10.03 25.35 -0.02
C ALA A 153 -11.03 25.97 0.99
N ALA A 154 -11.02 25.53 2.25
CA ALA A 154 -11.86 26.10 3.31
C ALA A 154 -11.30 27.42 3.88
N ALA A 155 -9.98 27.64 3.79
CA ALA A 155 -9.28 28.82 4.34
C ALA A 155 -8.91 29.89 3.30
N GLY A 156 -9.12 29.61 2.00
CA GLY A 156 -8.76 30.55 0.92
C GLY A 156 -7.26 30.62 0.59
N ASP A 157 -6.43 29.86 1.27
CA ASP A 157 -4.97 29.86 1.08
C ASP A 157 -4.52 28.90 -0.04
N ARG A 158 -3.60 29.37 -0.89
CA ARG A 158 -2.98 28.53 -1.93
C ARG A 158 -1.75 27.83 -1.37
N PRO A 159 -1.66 26.48 -1.43
CA PRO A 159 -0.46 25.77 -0.99
C PRO A 159 0.70 26.07 -1.94
N GLY A 160 1.79 26.61 -1.40
CA GLY A 160 3.04 26.80 -2.13
C GLY A 160 3.79 25.48 -2.35
N VAL A 161 4.46 25.34 -3.50
CA VAL A 161 5.36 24.23 -3.79
C VAL A 161 6.64 24.42 -2.95
N THR A 162 6.89 23.52 -1.99
CA THR A 162 8.09 23.64 -1.13
C THR A 162 9.03 22.46 -1.36
N ARG A 163 10.28 22.77 -1.70
CA ARG A 163 11.42 21.86 -1.77
C ARG A 163 12.10 21.85 -0.39
N GLY A 164 11.81 20.85 0.43
CA GLY A 164 12.47 20.69 1.76
C GLY A 164 11.60 19.97 2.78
N LYS A 165 12.17 19.65 3.94
CA LYS A 165 11.46 19.06 5.09
C LYS A 165 10.32 20.00 5.50
N GLN A 166 9.07 19.55 5.44
CA GLN A 166 7.94 20.44 5.70
C GLN A 166 6.94 19.83 6.66
N TRP A 167 6.67 20.57 7.73
CA TRP A 167 5.47 20.39 8.51
C TRP A 167 4.29 20.97 7.72
N ILE A 168 3.29 20.16 7.49
CA ILE A 168 2.08 20.53 6.77
C ILE A 168 0.96 20.67 7.79
N THR A 169 0.49 21.88 8.00
CA THR A 169 -0.69 22.14 8.86
C THR A 169 -1.94 21.65 8.16
N VAL A 170 -2.63 20.70 8.78
CA VAL A 170 -3.83 20.06 8.22
C VAL A 170 -5.10 20.59 8.85
N ASP A 171 -5.08 20.85 10.14
CA ASP A 171 -6.20 21.36 10.91
C ASP A 171 -5.71 22.22 12.08
N GLN A 172 -6.58 23.05 12.68
CA GLN A 172 -6.20 23.73 13.91
C GLN A 172 -5.78 22.68 14.94
N GLY A 173 -4.48 22.68 15.25
CA GLY A 173 -3.91 21.70 16.16
C GLY A 173 -3.46 20.36 15.53
N LEU A 174 -3.31 20.24 14.20
CA LEU A 174 -2.76 19.06 13.56
C LEU A 174 -1.70 19.41 12.50
N GLU A 175 -0.49 18.92 12.71
CA GLU A 175 0.64 19.04 11.79
C GLU A 175 1.11 17.67 11.31
N LEU A 176 1.33 17.52 10.01
CA LEU A 176 1.90 16.32 9.40
C LEU A 176 3.35 16.55 9.02
N LEU A 177 4.19 15.56 9.28
CA LEU A 177 5.53 15.47 8.71
C LEU A 177 5.49 14.49 7.53
N ASP A 178 5.65 15.02 6.31
CA ASP A 178 5.82 14.18 5.12
C ASP A 178 7.23 13.59 5.09
N THR A 179 7.32 12.29 4.87
CA THR A 179 8.58 11.57 4.74
C THR A 179 8.73 10.97 3.34
N PRO A 180 9.95 10.76 2.83
CA PRO A 180 10.14 9.95 1.64
C PRO A 180 9.52 8.56 1.79
N GLY A 181 9.10 7.94 0.69
CA GLY A 181 8.70 6.54 0.70
C GLY A 181 9.90 5.65 1.03
N ILE A 182 9.75 4.74 1.99
CA ILE A 182 10.85 3.92 2.47
C ILE A 182 10.47 2.46 2.37
N LEU A 183 11.38 1.69 1.75
CA LEU A 183 11.43 0.24 1.85
C LEU A 183 12.60 -0.15 2.76
N TRP A 184 12.54 -1.33 3.33
CA TRP A 184 13.60 -1.88 4.15
C TRP A 184 14.65 -2.62 3.29
N PRO A 185 15.89 -2.79 3.80
CA PRO A 185 17.02 -3.25 2.99
C PRO A 185 16.91 -4.65 2.43
N ARG A 186 16.16 -5.50 3.13
CA ARG A 186 16.03 -6.91 2.76
C ARG A 186 14.60 -7.34 3.02
N PHE A 187 13.94 -7.88 2.02
CA PHE A 187 12.59 -8.43 2.19
C PHE A 187 12.64 -9.72 2.99
N ASP A 188 11.68 -9.90 3.89
CA ASP A 188 11.60 -11.05 4.80
C ASP A 188 11.36 -12.36 4.03
N SER A 189 10.71 -12.26 2.88
CA SER A 189 10.48 -13.38 1.97
C SER A 189 10.45 -12.92 0.51
N GLN A 190 10.66 -13.86 -0.40
CA GLN A 190 10.49 -13.66 -1.84
C GLN A 190 9.07 -13.21 -2.17
N GLU A 191 8.08 -13.76 -1.47
CA GLU A 191 6.66 -13.42 -1.63
C GLU A 191 6.38 -11.92 -1.43
N VAL A 192 6.95 -11.31 -0.40
CA VAL A 192 6.83 -9.85 -0.15
C VAL A 192 7.34 -9.07 -1.35
N GLY A 193 8.51 -9.44 -1.88
CA GLY A 193 9.08 -8.79 -3.07
C GLY A 193 8.18 -8.92 -4.30
N GLU A 194 7.59 -10.09 -4.54
CA GLU A 194 6.64 -10.31 -5.64
C GLU A 194 5.39 -9.43 -5.49
N LEU A 195 4.79 -9.39 -4.30
CA LEU A 195 3.60 -8.58 -4.02
C LEU A 195 3.86 -7.08 -4.23
N LEU A 196 5.03 -6.60 -3.80
CA LEU A 196 5.47 -5.22 -4.03
C LEU A 196 5.67 -4.93 -5.53
N ALA A 197 6.21 -5.89 -6.29
CA ALA A 197 6.39 -5.75 -7.73
C ALA A 197 5.06 -5.81 -8.49
N ILE A 198 4.18 -6.75 -8.16
CA ILE A 198 2.83 -6.88 -8.75
C ILE A 198 2.05 -5.58 -8.60
N THR A 199 2.06 -4.98 -7.41
CA THR A 199 1.34 -3.72 -7.13
C THR A 199 2.02 -2.46 -7.68
N GLY A 200 3.28 -2.57 -8.13
CA GLY A 200 4.08 -1.47 -8.67
C GLY A 200 4.72 -0.59 -7.58
N ALA A 201 4.85 -1.08 -6.36
CA ALA A 201 5.60 -0.43 -5.30
C ALA A 201 7.10 -0.40 -5.60
N ILE A 202 7.60 -1.45 -6.23
CA ILE A 202 8.95 -1.53 -6.82
C ILE A 202 8.84 -1.72 -8.34
N LYS A 203 9.91 -1.33 -9.07
CA LYS A 203 9.93 -1.46 -10.52
C LYS A 203 10.07 -2.94 -10.92
N ALA A 204 9.14 -3.43 -11.73
CA ALA A 204 9.14 -4.79 -12.24
C ALA A 204 10.28 -5.07 -13.26
N GLU A 205 10.92 -4.02 -13.78
CA GLU A 205 12.04 -4.10 -14.74
C GLU A 205 13.29 -4.77 -14.16
N VAL A 206 13.37 -4.89 -12.83
CA VAL A 206 14.46 -5.57 -12.11
C VAL A 206 14.21 -7.08 -12.01
N LEU A 207 13.03 -7.54 -12.43
CA LEU A 207 12.56 -8.92 -12.30
C LEU A 207 12.23 -9.49 -13.67
N ASP A 208 12.28 -10.81 -13.76
CA ASP A 208 11.65 -11.52 -14.87
C ASP A 208 10.13 -11.25 -14.83
N ARG A 209 9.67 -10.44 -15.79
CA ARG A 209 8.28 -9.99 -15.85
C ARG A 209 7.32 -11.13 -16.16
N GLU A 210 7.75 -12.08 -16.97
CA GLU A 210 6.92 -13.23 -17.34
C GLU A 210 6.71 -14.14 -16.13
N THR A 211 7.78 -14.48 -15.42
CA THR A 211 7.71 -15.27 -14.18
C THR A 211 6.86 -14.57 -13.12
N LEU A 212 7.02 -13.26 -12.94
CA LEU A 212 6.17 -12.47 -12.01
C LEU A 212 4.70 -12.56 -12.39
N ALA A 213 4.38 -12.42 -13.67
CA ALA A 213 3.01 -12.47 -14.18
C ALA A 213 2.42 -13.88 -14.11
N ALA A 214 3.21 -14.92 -14.37
CA ALA A 214 2.81 -16.32 -14.23
C ALA A 214 2.46 -16.65 -12.76
N ASN A 215 3.32 -16.27 -11.81
CA ASN A 215 3.04 -16.41 -10.38
C ASN A 215 1.77 -15.62 -9.97
N PHE A 216 1.60 -14.44 -10.51
CA PHE A 216 0.40 -13.63 -10.24
C PHE A 216 -0.86 -14.27 -10.83
N MET A 217 -0.81 -14.78 -12.07
CA MET A 217 -1.94 -15.47 -12.71
C MET A 217 -2.35 -16.72 -11.91
N LEU A 218 -1.36 -17.46 -11.38
CA LEU A 218 -1.62 -18.61 -10.53
C LEU A 218 -2.34 -18.22 -9.22
N ARG A 219 -1.96 -17.09 -8.59
CA ARG A 219 -2.66 -16.54 -7.42
C ARG A 219 -4.09 -16.14 -7.78
N LEU A 220 -4.30 -15.47 -8.92
CA LEU A 220 -5.63 -15.11 -9.39
C LEU A 220 -6.50 -16.34 -9.64
N ALA A 221 -5.96 -17.36 -10.30
CA ALA A 221 -6.66 -18.61 -10.57
C ALA A 221 -7.11 -19.30 -9.26
N ARG A 222 -6.31 -19.23 -8.22
CA ARG A 222 -6.60 -19.85 -6.92
C ARG A 222 -7.63 -19.08 -6.09
N TYR A 223 -7.49 -17.75 -6.02
CA TYR A 223 -8.28 -16.95 -5.07
C TYR A 223 -9.40 -16.13 -5.74
N TYR A 224 -9.27 -15.85 -7.03
CA TYR A 224 -10.19 -15.01 -7.81
C TYR A 224 -10.45 -15.60 -9.20
N PRO A 225 -10.83 -16.89 -9.32
CA PRO A 225 -11.03 -17.54 -10.63
C PRO A 225 -12.09 -16.85 -11.48
N ASP A 226 -13.13 -16.29 -10.85
CA ASP A 226 -14.19 -15.55 -11.52
C ASP A 226 -13.67 -14.27 -12.18
N ALA A 227 -12.69 -13.59 -11.58
CA ALA A 227 -12.07 -12.41 -12.16
C ALA A 227 -11.28 -12.75 -13.43
N VAL A 228 -10.58 -13.89 -13.43
CA VAL A 228 -9.87 -14.41 -14.61
C VAL A 228 -10.88 -14.72 -15.73
N GLU A 229 -11.94 -15.46 -15.41
CA GLU A 229 -12.97 -15.83 -16.37
C GLU A 229 -13.68 -14.62 -16.97
N GLN A 230 -14.07 -13.66 -16.14
CA GLN A 230 -14.73 -12.44 -16.61
C GLN A 230 -13.83 -11.62 -17.54
N ARG A 231 -12.54 -11.53 -17.21
CA ARG A 231 -11.59 -10.68 -17.94
C ARG A 231 -11.01 -11.32 -19.18
N TYR A 232 -10.59 -12.59 -19.07
CA TYR A 232 -9.85 -13.31 -20.13
C TYR A 232 -10.71 -14.33 -20.87
N LYS A 233 -11.98 -14.54 -20.46
CA LYS A 233 -12.95 -15.42 -21.15
C LYS A 233 -12.53 -16.89 -21.17
N PHE A 234 -11.86 -17.35 -20.11
CA PHE A 234 -11.64 -18.77 -19.82
C PHE A 234 -11.68 -19.00 -18.32
N ARG A 235 -12.18 -20.16 -17.90
CA ARG A 235 -12.11 -20.61 -16.51
C ARG A 235 -10.74 -21.21 -16.28
N PRO A 236 -9.95 -20.74 -15.30
CA PRO A 236 -8.64 -21.32 -15.03
C PRO A 236 -8.79 -22.75 -14.51
N ASP A 237 -8.02 -23.69 -15.09
CA ASP A 237 -7.91 -25.05 -14.60
C ASP A 237 -6.95 -25.10 -13.42
N PRO A 238 -7.35 -25.61 -12.24
CA PRO A 238 -6.47 -25.75 -11.09
C PRO A 238 -5.23 -26.64 -11.33
N ALA A 239 -5.24 -27.48 -12.36
CA ALA A 239 -4.11 -28.33 -12.72
C ALA A 239 -3.01 -27.57 -13.50
N CYS A 240 -3.36 -26.45 -14.16
CA CYS A 240 -2.41 -25.66 -14.92
C CYS A 240 -1.44 -24.89 -14.04
N ASN A 241 -0.18 -24.79 -14.49
CA ASN A 241 0.79 -23.88 -13.89
C ASN A 241 0.56 -22.41 -14.34
N GLY A 242 1.30 -21.46 -13.75
CA GLY A 242 1.13 -20.04 -14.03
C GLY A 242 1.43 -19.64 -15.48
N PHE A 243 2.43 -20.25 -16.11
CA PHE A 243 2.78 -20.00 -17.51
C PHE A 243 1.71 -20.52 -18.47
N GLU A 244 1.18 -21.71 -18.24
CA GLU A 244 0.07 -22.25 -19.04
C GLU A 244 -1.17 -21.38 -18.97
N LEU A 245 -1.48 -20.84 -17.78
CA LEU A 245 -2.59 -19.91 -17.61
C LEU A 245 -2.33 -18.56 -18.29
N LEU A 246 -1.09 -18.07 -18.25
CA LEU A 246 -0.68 -16.84 -18.93
C LEU A 246 -0.77 -16.99 -20.45
N GLU A 247 -0.36 -18.16 -20.97
CA GLU A 247 -0.47 -18.50 -22.40
C GLU A 247 -1.94 -18.57 -22.85
N GLN A 248 -2.82 -19.18 -22.06
CA GLN A 248 -4.26 -19.20 -22.34
C GLN A 248 -4.83 -17.78 -22.42
N ALA A 249 -4.38 -16.87 -21.54
CA ALA A 249 -4.78 -15.47 -21.58
C ALA A 249 -4.24 -14.75 -22.83
N ALA A 250 -2.98 -14.99 -23.21
CA ALA A 250 -2.39 -14.47 -24.44
C ALA A 250 -3.14 -14.94 -25.69
N LYS A 251 -3.49 -16.25 -25.74
CA LYS A 251 -4.32 -16.85 -26.80
C LYS A 251 -5.67 -16.15 -26.93
N LYS A 252 -6.38 -15.94 -25.84
CA LYS A 252 -7.69 -15.25 -25.82
C LYS A 252 -7.59 -13.79 -26.25
N ARG A 253 -6.43 -13.15 -26.06
CA ARG A 253 -6.15 -11.79 -26.50
C ARG A 253 -5.62 -11.69 -27.93
N GLY A 254 -5.29 -12.83 -28.56
CA GLY A 254 -4.67 -12.86 -29.88
C GLY A 254 -3.27 -12.27 -29.91
N PHE A 255 -2.52 -12.38 -28.79
CA PHE A 255 -1.15 -11.89 -28.70
C PHE A 255 -0.21 -12.95 -29.27
N LEU A 256 0.27 -12.71 -30.50
CA LEU A 256 1.15 -13.59 -31.24
C LEU A 256 2.42 -12.85 -31.63
N ILE A 257 3.53 -13.59 -31.65
CA ILE A 257 4.81 -13.17 -32.23
C ILE A 257 5.03 -13.83 -33.58
N SER A 258 6.11 -13.43 -34.27
CA SER A 258 6.52 -14.05 -35.51
C SER A 258 6.83 -15.54 -35.29
N GLY A 259 6.24 -16.43 -36.11
CA GLY A 259 6.34 -17.88 -35.92
C GLY A 259 5.10 -18.53 -35.32
N GLY A 260 4.11 -17.75 -34.87
CA GLY A 260 2.82 -18.28 -34.38
C GLY A 260 2.83 -18.63 -32.89
N GLU A 261 3.90 -18.37 -32.16
CA GLU A 261 3.97 -18.49 -30.71
C GLU A 261 3.24 -17.36 -30.00
N TYR A 262 2.82 -17.58 -28.76
CA TYR A 262 2.14 -16.54 -27.95
C TYR A 262 3.12 -15.58 -27.32
N ASP A 263 2.80 -14.28 -27.39
CA ASP A 263 3.59 -13.18 -26.81
C ASP A 263 3.33 -13.08 -25.30
N LEU A 264 4.08 -13.86 -24.52
CA LEU A 264 3.95 -13.90 -23.06
C LEU A 264 4.47 -12.63 -22.40
N GLU A 265 5.51 -11.99 -22.94
CA GLU A 265 6.04 -10.74 -22.40
C GLU A 265 4.99 -9.62 -22.48
N ARG A 266 4.32 -9.50 -23.63
CA ARG A 266 3.21 -8.55 -23.80
C ARG A 266 2.04 -8.88 -22.87
N MET A 267 1.69 -10.17 -22.74
CA MET A 267 0.60 -10.58 -21.85
C MET A 267 0.91 -10.29 -20.39
N ALA A 268 2.15 -10.52 -19.96
CA ALA A 268 2.65 -10.20 -18.62
C ALA A 268 2.50 -8.70 -18.30
N GLY A 269 2.94 -7.85 -19.22
CA GLY A 269 2.77 -6.40 -19.07
C GLY A 269 1.31 -6.01 -18.94
N VAL A 270 0.45 -6.53 -19.82
CA VAL A 270 -0.99 -6.25 -19.81
C VAL A 270 -1.66 -6.73 -18.53
N LEU A 271 -1.36 -7.93 -18.05
CA LEU A 271 -1.92 -8.48 -16.81
C LEU A 271 -1.60 -7.59 -15.60
N LEU A 272 -0.34 -7.20 -15.43
CA LEU A 272 0.10 -6.35 -14.33
C LEU A 272 -0.54 -4.95 -14.39
N ASP A 273 -0.62 -4.36 -15.58
CA ASP A 273 -1.22 -3.04 -15.78
C ASP A 273 -2.74 -3.07 -15.56
N GLU A 274 -3.42 -4.12 -15.98
CA GLU A 274 -4.85 -4.31 -15.75
C GLU A 274 -5.18 -4.47 -14.27
N TYR A 275 -4.35 -5.18 -13.51
CA TYR A 275 -4.47 -5.27 -12.06
C TYR A 275 -4.26 -3.92 -11.37
N ARG A 276 -3.16 -3.25 -11.70
CA ARG A 276 -2.83 -1.92 -11.15
C ARG A 276 -3.89 -0.88 -11.46
N GLY A 277 -4.51 -0.99 -12.62
CA GLY A 277 -5.60 -0.13 -13.08
C GLY A 277 -7.01 -0.55 -12.63
N GLY A 278 -7.17 -1.65 -11.88
CA GLY A 278 -8.45 -2.14 -11.37
C GLY A 278 -9.36 -2.80 -12.42
N LYS A 279 -8.83 -3.13 -13.61
CA LYS A 279 -9.62 -3.77 -14.68
C LYS A 279 -9.96 -5.24 -14.42
N LEU A 280 -9.29 -5.86 -13.45
CA LEU A 280 -9.58 -7.22 -12.97
C LEU A 280 -10.63 -7.25 -11.85
N GLY A 281 -11.14 -6.07 -11.45
CA GLY A 281 -11.99 -5.93 -10.28
C GLY A 281 -11.19 -5.61 -9.02
N ARG A 282 -11.86 -5.76 -7.87
CA ARG A 282 -11.29 -5.46 -6.56
C ARG A 282 -10.65 -6.71 -5.96
N ILE A 283 -9.32 -6.70 -5.88
CA ILE A 283 -8.53 -7.89 -5.54
C ILE A 283 -7.52 -7.54 -4.44
N THR A 284 -7.49 -8.34 -3.39
CA THR A 284 -6.49 -8.31 -2.31
C THR A 284 -5.70 -9.60 -2.33
N LEU A 285 -4.37 -9.50 -2.31
CA LEU A 285 -3.46 -10.65 -2.47
C LEU A 285 -2.99 -11.24 -1.13
N GLU A 286 -3.35 -10.60 -0.03
CA GLU A 286 -3.05 -11.03 1.33
C GLU A 286 -4.31 -11.11 2.17
N MET A 287 -4.42 -12.15 2.98
CA MET A 287 -5.47 -12.27 3.99
C MET A 287 -4.83 -12.27 5.38
N PRO A 288 -5.45 -11.64 6.39
CA PRO A 288 -5.00 -11.81 7.76
C PRO A 288 -5.11 -13.29 8.15
N GLU A 289 -4.20 -13.74 8.98
CA GLU A 289 -4.25 -15.11 9.52
C GLU A 289 -5.65 -15.38 10.07
N ALA A 290 -6.18 -16.56 9.75
CA ALA A 290 -7.44 -17.00 10.31
C ALA A 290 -7.30 -17.10 11.84
N GLU A 291 -8.29 -16.62 12.57
CA GLU A 291 -8.33 -16.82 14.01
C GLU A 291 -8.33 -18.34 14.28
N ALA A 292 -7.37 -18.81 15.09
CA ALA A 292 -7.31 -20.17 15.58
C ALA A 292 -8.43 -20.43 16.59
#